data_77a8e81f5eed11275de709066860df6b
#
_entry.id   77a8e81f5eed11275de709066860df6b
#
_cell.length_a   1.000
_cell.length_b   1.000
_cell.length_c   1.000
_cell.angle_alpha   90.00
_cell.angle_beta   90.00
_cell.angle_gamma   90.00
#
_symmetry.space_group_name_H-M   'P 1'
#
loop_
_entity.id
_entity.type
_entity.pdbx_description
1 polymer ?
#
loop_
_entity_poly.entity_id
_entity_poly.type
_entity_poly.pdbx_seq_one_letter_code
_entity_poly.pdbx_strand_id
1 'polypeptide(L)'
;MIKILDSTLREGEQTPGVYFAPETKLKIAEFLDHIGVDIIEAGNPAVDSEIALAVTRIANAGLKAKIGAHSLCRIDDVKKALDCNVSFLGVFFSVSSQRLQCDYNICLDEALDKIVEVITYAREQNDSLLIRYTPEDTVRSPLKNVIEAASAAVQAGANIISIADTTGYTTPFQQKRSIYYFVKILREELAKRELYPQIEVHCHNDRGLALANALDAYRAGTDIIDVSVMGLGERAGIVDLAELLINLSDLVEEEIFWELGYLKDLYNLVSEYSHVPISPHHPAVGKNAFTHYAGVHVTAMAKDERLYQSLNPEILGIKSSIALGMQSGLTAVELALKQIGREELAENKYLVAKILKRIKEIAKRGTPIDIDKEFIEIIDNC
;
A
#
# COMPACT_ATOMS: atom_id res chain seq x y z
N MET A 1 18.28 -5.01 3.52
CA MET A 1 17.35 -3.86 3.53
C MET A 1 16.08 -4.27 2.79
N ILE A 2 14.90 -4.09 3.40
CA ILE A 2 13.61 -4.36 2.76
C ILE A 2 13.35 -3.33 1.66
N LYS A 3 12.76 -3.76 0.54
CA LYS A 3 12.36 -2.91 -0.58
C LYS A 3 10.85 -2.86 -0.69
N ILE A 4 10.34 -1.73 -1.19
CA ILE A 4 8.92 -1.52 -1.46
C ILE A 4 8.70 -1.53 -2.97
N LEU A 5 7.80 -2.38 -3.43
CA LEU A 5 7.21 -2.31 -4.76
C LEU A 5 5.81 -1.72 -4.63
N ASP A 6 5.52 -0.65 -5.35
CA ASP A 6 4.16 -0.09 -5.42
C ASP A 6 3.51 -0.45 -6.75
N SER A 7 2.34 -1.07 -6.68
CA SER A 7 1.55 -1.46 -7.84
C SER A 7 0.23 -0.69 -7.97
N THR A 8 0.12 0.50 -7.36
CA THR A 8 -1.06 1.38 -7.49
C THR A 8 -1.48 1.60 -8.93
N LEU A 9 -0.50 1.80 -9.81
CA LEU A 9 -0.72 2.12 -11.23
C LEU A 9 -1.04 0.88 -12.09
N ARG A 10 -0.98 -0.32 -11.51
CA ARG A 10 -1.35 -1.59 -12.14
C ARG A 10 -2.45 -2.30 -11.37
N GLU A 11 -2.18 -2.74 -10.13
CA GLU A 11 -3.12 -3.45 -9.27
C GLU A 11 -4.26 -2.53 -8.82
N GLY A 12 -3.92 -1.27 -8.49
CA GLY A 12 -4.92 -0.28 -8.10
C GLY A 12 -5.97 -0.01 -9.18
N GLU A 13 -5.62 -0.09 -10.45
CA GLU A 13 -6.58 0.03 -11.57
C GLU A 13 -7.47 -1.22 -11.76
N GLN A 14 -7.21 -2.31 -11.05
CA GLN A 14 -8.13 -3.46 -11.02
C GLN A 14 -9.29 -3.24 -10.02
N THR A 15 -9.26 -2.16 -9.26
CA THR A 15 -10.43 -1.71 -8.48
C THR A 15 -11.53 -1.27 -9.44
N PRO A 16 -12.76 -1.82 -9.33
CA PRO A 16 -13.85 -1.47 -10.24
C PRO A 16 -14.09 0.05 -10.33
N GLY A 17 -14.02 0.60 -11.53
CA GLY A 17 -14.25 2.02 -11.82
C GLY A 17 -13.02 2.92 -11.68
N VAL A 18 -11.87 2.39 -11.31
CA VAL A 18 -10.62 3.17 -11.24
C VAL A 18 -9.89 3.17 -12.58
N TYR A 19 -9.54 4.36 -13.03
CA TYR A 19 -8.70 4.60 -14.20
C TYR A 19 -7.87 5.87 -13.98
N PHE A 20 -6.59 5.80 -14.25
CA PHE A 20 -5.70 6.95 -14.18
C PHE A 20 -5.19 7.32 -15.58
N ALA A 21 -5.50 8.53 -16.04
CA ALA A 21 -4.94 9.05 -17.27
C ALA A 21 -3.40 9.09 -17.22
N PRO A 22 -2.69 9.02 -18.37
CA PRO A 22 -1.23 8.99 -18.40
C PRO A 22 -0.54 10.11 -17.62
N GLU A 23 -1.09 11.32 -17.62
CA GLU A 23 -0.59 12.46 -16.86
C GLU A 23 -0.75 12.26 -15.34
N THR A 24 -1.87 11.67 -14.93
CA THR A 24 -2.14 11.35 -13.51
C THR A 24 -1.22 10.24 -13.03
N LYS A 25 -1.02 9.18 -13.85
CA LYS A 25 -0.07 8.11 -13.54
C LYS A 25 1.34 8.65 -13.33
N LEU A 26 1.81 9.57 -14.17
CA LEU A 26 3.11 10.19 -14.01
C LEU A 26 3.21 10.95 -12.68
N LYS A 27 2.22 11.76 -12.32
CA LYS A 27 2.20 12.48 -11.04
C LYS A 27 2.24 11.52 -9.84
N ILE A 28 1.45 10.44 -9.88
CA ILE A 28 1.45 9.44 -8.81
C ILE A 28 2.84 8.79 -8.71
N ALA A 29 3.47 8.43 -9.84
CA ALA A 29 4.81 7.87 -9.88
C ALA A 29 5.88 8.83 -9.31
N GLU A 30 5.78 10.13 -9.59
CA GLU A 30 6.65 11.16 -9.02
C GLU A 30 6.52 11.24 -7.49
N PHE A 31 5.30 11.18 -6.93
CA PHE A 31 5.10 11.14 -5.48
C PHE A 31 5.68 9.87 -4.86
N LEU A 32 5.46 8.69 -5.48
CA LEU A 32 6.02 7.42 -5.03
C LEU A 32 7.56 7.45 -5.01
N ASP A 33 8.17 8.02 -6.06
CA ASP A 33 9.63 8.20 -6.15
C ASP A 33 10.15 9.15 -5.05
N HIS A 34 9.43 10.25 -4.76
CA HIS A 34 9.79 11.18 -3.68
C HIS A 34 9.68 10.54 -2.29
N ILE A 35 8.69 9.67 -2.08
CA ILE A 35 8.54 8.90 -0.84
C ILE A 35 9.72 7.93 -0.66
N GLY A 36 10.33 7.47 -1.74
CA GLY A 36 11.45 6.53 -1.72
C GLY A 36 11.02 5.07 -1.94
N VAL A 37 9.97 4.85 -2.73
CA VAL A 37 9.59 3.52 -3.21
C VAL A 37 10.66 3.00 -4.18
N ASP A 38 11.05 1.73 -4.05
CA ASP A 38 12.16 1.16 -4.84
C ASP A 38 11.74 0.76 -6.26
N ILE A 39 10.49 0.27 -6.41
CA ILE A 39 9.96 -0.24 -7.67
C ILE A 39 8.52 0.27 -7.85
N ILE A 40 8.21 0.81 -9.02
CA ILE A 40 6.85 1.24 -9.39
C ILE A 40 6.37 0.39 -10.56
N GLU A 41 5.38 -0.46 -10.34
CA GLU A 41 4.74 -1.24 -11.40
C GLU A 41 3.67 -0.40 -12.09
N ALA A 42 4.01 0.19 -13.23
CA ALA A 42 3.28 1.29 -13.85
C ALA A 42 2.07 0.85 -14.70
N GLY A 43 1.91 -0.44 -14.97
CA GLY A 43 0.78 -0.97 -15.74
C GLY A 43 1.10 -2.26 -16.50
N ASN A 44 0.11 -2.73 -17.29
CA ASN A 44 0.27 -3.83 -18.25
C ASN A 44 0.11 -3.29 -19.68
N PRO A 45 1.20 -3.02 -20.41
CA PRO A 45 1.14 -2.43 -21.76
C PRO A 45 0.43 -3.28 -22.81
N ALA A 46 0.24 -4.57 -22.52
CA ALA A 46 -0.45 -5.47 -23.46
C ALA A 46 -1.97 -5.27 -23.48
N VAL A 47 -2.53 -4.62 -22.45
CA VAL A 47 -3.97 -4.41 -22.30
C VAL A 47 -4.49 -3.30 -23.21
N ASP A 48 -3.81 -2.15 -23.22
CA ASP A 48 -4.24 -0.98 -23.99
C ASP A 48 -3.08 -0.04 -24.36
N SER A 49 -3.24 0.70 -25.45
CA SER A 49 -2.23 1.65 -25.95
C SER A 49 -2.01 2.86 -25.04
N GLU A 50 -3.02 3.33 -24.30
CA GLU A 50 -2.89 4.42 -23.35
C GLU A 50 -2.08 3.97 -22.12
N ILE A 51 -2.28 2.72 -21.69
CA ILE A 51 -1.45 2.13 -20.63
C ILE A 51 0.01 2.03 -21.11
N ALA A 52 0.25 1.56 -22.33
CA ALA A 52 1.59 1.51 -22.90
C ALA A 52 2.24 2.90 -22.97
N LEU A 53 1.48 3.94 -23.37
CA LEU A 53 1.93 5.32 -23.37
C LEU A 53 2.29 5.82 -21.97
N ALA A 54 1.46 5.54 -20.97
CA ALA A 54 1.73 5.93 -19.58
C ALA A 54 2.99 5.24 -19.04
N VAL A 55 3.13 3.94 -19.22
CA VAL A 55 4.33 3.18 -18.81
C VAL A 55 5.58 3.75 -19.47
N THR A 56 5.53 4.02 -20.78
CA THR A 56 6.64 4.61 -21.53
C THR A 56 7.02 5.99 -20.98
N ARG A 57 6.07 6.85 -20.68
CA ARG A 57 6.31 8.18 -20.11
C ARG A 57 6.97 8.09 -18.73
N ILE A 58 6.48 7.23 -17.86
CA ILE A 58 7.03 7.04 -16.51
C ILE A 58 8.44 6.45 -16.60
N ALA A 59 8.66 5.45 -17.46
CA ALA A 59 9.97 4.82 -17.66
C ALA A 59 11.05 5.81 -18.13
N ASN A 60 10.66 6.87 -18.83
CA ASN A 60 11.57 7.90 -19.35
C ASN A 60 11.56 9.20 -18.53
N ALA A 61 10.87 9.24 -17.36
CA ALA A 61 10.78 10.44 -16.53
C ALA A 61 12.03 10.74 -15.67
N GLY A 62 13.01 9.84 -15.66
CA GLY A 62 14.25 10.03 -14.90
C GLY A 62 14.08 9.82 -13.39
N LEU A 63 13.09 9.04 -12.98
CA LEU A 63 12.85 8.67 -11.59
C LEU A 63 13.95 7.76 -11.05
N LYS A 64 14.17 7.76 -9.73
CA LYS A 64 15.15 6.91 -9.04
C LYS A 64 14.64 5.47 -8.92
N ALA A 65 13.32 5.33 -8.69
CA ALA A 65 12.65 4.04 -8.63
C ALA A 65 12.81 3.27 -9.94
N LYS A 66 12.90 1.95 -9.86
CA LYS A 66 12.84 1.09 -11.05
C LYS A 66 11.41 1.05 -11.56
N ILE A 67 11.24 1.41 -12.83
CA ILE A 67 9.92 1.41 -13.45
C ILE A 67 9.67 0.07 -14.12
N GLY A 68 8.53 -0.52 -13.79
CA GLY A 68 8.14 -1.85 -14.21
C GLY A 68 6.85 -1.93 -15.00
N ALA A 69 6.75 -3.00 -15.78
CA ALA A 69 5.53 -3.43 -16.44
C ALA A 69 5.16 -4.85 -16.01
N HIS A 70 3.86 -5.09 -15.90
CA HIS A 70 3.29 -6.42 -15.67
C HIS A 70 2.97 -7.09 -17.01
N SER A 71 3.16 -8.41 -17.11
CA SER A 71 2.98 -9.16 -18.35
C SER A 71 2.46 -10.56 -18.09
N LEU A 72 1.52 -11.01 -18.90
CA LEU A 72 1.25 -12.44 -19.02
C LEU A 72 2.51 -13.17 -19.50
N CYS A 73 2.60 -14.47 -19.19
CA CYS A 73 3.68 -15.33 -19.67
C CYS A 73 3.50 -15.64 -21.16
N ARG A 74 3.67 -14.59 -22.00
CA ARG A 74 3.57 -14.63 -23.48
C ARG A 74 4.63 -13.71 -24.07
N ILE A 75 5.35 -14.18 -25.08
CA ILE A 75 6.40 -13.41 -25.73
C ILE A 75 5.88 -12.07 -26.28
N ASP A 76 4.69 -12.04 -26.88
CA ASP A 76 4.14 -10.81 -27.47
C ASP A 76 3.78 -9.76 -26.42
N ASP A 77 3.33 -10.19 -25.21
CA ASP A 77 3.05 -9.29 -24.10
C ASP A 77 4.36 -8.74 -23.52
N VAL A 78 5.38 -9.60 -23.38
CA VAL A 78 6.73 -9.19 -22.96
C VAL A 78 7.36 -8.19 -23.93
N LYS A 79 7.24 -8.39 -25.25
CA LYS A 79 7.68 -7.41 -26.26
C LYS A 79 7.08 -6.04 -26.02
N LYS A 80 5.75 -5.96 -25.87
CA LYS A 80 5.08 -4.68 -25.60
C LYS A 80 5.56 -4.01 -24.32
N ALA A 81 5.86 -4.80 -23.27
CA ALA A 81 6.43 -4.28 -22.04
C ALA A 81 7.86 -3.72 -22.26
N LEU A 82 8.69 -4.44 -22.98
CA LEU A 82 10.07 -4.03 -23.28
C LEU A 82 10.11 -2.80 -24.19
N ASP A 83 9.18 -2.66 -25.14
CA ASP A 83 9.04 -1.49 -26.01
C ASP A 83 8.77 -0.20 -25.21
N CYS A 84 8.30 -0.30 -23.97
CA CYS A 84 8.10 0.83 -23.06
C CYS A 84 9.39 1.28 -22.34
N ASN A 85 10.54 0.67 -22.60
CA ASN A 85 11.84 1.00 -21.98
C ASN A 85 11.86 0.80 -20.44
N VAL A 86 11.18 -0.23 -19.94
CA VAL A 86 11.12 -0.53 -18.50
C VAL A 86 12.42 -1.17 -18.02
N SER A 87 12.75 -0.95 -16.74
CA SER A 87 13.90 -1.56 -16.04
C SER A 87 13.51 -2.75 -15.15
N PHE A 88 12.21 -2.99 -14.99
CA PHE A 88 11.65 -4.12 -14.26
C PHE A 88 10.53 -4.77 -15.10
N LEU A 89 10.47 -6.10 -15.09
CA LEU A 89 9.42 -6.87 -15.78
C LEU A 89 8.83 -7.91 -14.82
N GLY A 90 7.54 -7.81 -14.54
CA GLY A 90 6.79 -8.83 -13.81
C GLY A 90 6.11 -9.80 -14.77
N VAL A 91 6.49 -11.07 -14.77
CA VAL A 91 5.85 -12.14 -15.55
C VAL A 91 5.08 -13.04 -14.58
N PHE A 92 3.81 -13.34 -14.88
CA PHE A 92 3.03 -14.25 -14.06
C PHE A 92 2.43 -15.41 -14.85
N PHE A 93 2.40 -16.56 -14.21
CA PHE A 93 1.75 -17.77 -14.72
C PHE A 93 1.47 -18.73 -13.55
N SER A 94 0.24 -19.25 -13.47
CA SER A 94 -0.12 -20.14 -12.36
C SER A 94 0.33 -21.59 -12.60
N VAL A 95 0.76 -22.24 -11.53
CA VAL A 95 1.05 -23.67 -11.48
C VAL A 95 0.13 -24.42 -10.51
N SER A 96 -0.99 -23.77 -10.13
CA SER A 96 -2.03 -24.42 -9.32
C SER A 96 -2.71 -25.52 -10.10
N SER A 97 -3.09 -26.60 -9.41
CA SER A 97 -3.75 -27.74 -10.07
C SER A 97 -5.05 -27.34 -10.78
N GLN A 98 -5.80 -26.40 -10.18
CA GLN A 98 -7.04 -25.89 -10.76
C GLN A 98 -6.80 -25.13 -12.06
N ARG A 99 -5.80 -24.24 -12.10
CA ARG A 99 -5.48 -23.49 -13.33
C ARG A 99 -4.95 -24.39 -14.42
N LEU A 100 -4.01 -25.29 -14.10
CA LEU A 100 -3.44 -26.22 -15.07
C LEU A 100 -4.52 -27.08 -15.71
N GLN A 101 -5.45 -27.63 -14.91
CA GLN A 101 -6.47 -28.57 -15.40
C GLN A 101 -7.70 -27.87 -16.01
N CYS A 102 -8.20 -26.79 -15.37
CA CYS A 102 -9.52 -26.24 -15.72
C CYS A 102 -9.43 -25.01 -16.63
N ASP A 103 -8.33 -24.27 -16.61
CA ASP A 103 -8.17 -23.02 -17.34
C ASP A 103 -7.21 -23.19 -18.54
N TYR A 104 -6.01 -23.68 -18.27
CA TYR A 104 -4.98 -23.81 -19.31
C TYR A 104 -5.06 -25.12 -20.08
N ASN A 105 -5.60 -26.17 -19.47
CA ASN A 105 -5.67 -27.55 -20.02
C ASN A 105 -4.30 -28.07 -20.48
N ILE A 106 -3.26 -27.87 -19.62
CA ILE A 106 -1.89 -28.32 -19.85
C ILE A 106 -1.35 -29.05 -18.61
N CYS A 107 -0.27 -29.83 -18.81
CA CYS A 107 0.46 -30.43 -17.70
C CYS A 107 1.48 -29.45 -17.09
N LEU A 108 2.09 -29.83 -15.94
CA LEU A 108 3.11 -29.02 -15.28
C LEU A 108 4.33 -28.80 -16.18
N ASP A 109 4.81 -29.82 -16.87
CA ASP A 109 6.01 -29.74 -17.70
C ASP A 109 5.82 -28.73 -18.84
N GLU A 110 4.65 -28.74 -19.50
CA GLU A 110 4.29 -27.74 -20.52
C GLU A 110 4.22 -26.31 -19.94
N ALA A 111 3.78 -26.17 -18.68
CA ALA A 111 3.79 -24.89 -17.99
C ALA A 111 5.23 -24.41 -17.70
N LEU A 112 6.11 -25.32 -17.26
CA LEU A 112 7.52 -25.02 -17.00
C LEU A 112 8.24 -24.60 -18.30
N ASP A 113 8.03 -25.32 -19.40
CA ASP A 113 8.61 -25.00 -20.71
C ASP A 113 8.22 -23.58 -21.15
N LYS A 114 6.96 -23.22 -20.98
CA LYS A 114 6.46 -21.87 -21.29
C LYS A 114 7.07 -20.79 -20.42
N ILE A 115 7.22 -21.03 -19.12
CA ILE A 115 7.86 -20.09 -18.18
C ILE A 115 9.32 -19.88 -18.59
N VAL A 116 10.06 -20.96 -18.86
CA VAL A 116 11.46 -20.90 -19.30
C VAL A 116 11.59 -20.14 -20.63
N GLU A 117 10.77 -20.47 -21.63
CA GLU A 117 10.79 -19.80 -22.94
C GLU A 117 10.64 -18.28 -22.80
N VAL A 118 9.62 -17.83 -22.07
CA VAL A 118 9.31 -16.40 -21.95
C VAL A 118 10.34 -15.63 -21.12
N ILE A 119 10.85 -16.22 -20.03
CA ILE A 119 11.88 -15.58 -19.20
C ILE A 119 13.22 -15.53 -19.92
N THR A 120 13.61 -16.61 -20.60
CA THR A 120 14.83 -16.65 -21.43
C THR A 120 14.76 -15.59 -22.51
N TYR A 121 13.63 -15.50 -23.23
CA TYR A 121 13.43 -14.46 -24.23
C TYR A 121 13.63 -13.04 -23.64
N ALA A 122 13.00 -12.73 -22.49
CA ALA A 122 13.13 -11.43 -21.85
C ALA A 122 14.59 -11.13 -21.46
N ARG A 123 15.32 -12.12 -20.94
CA ARG A 123 16.73 -12.01 -20.56
C ARG A 123 17.64 -11.75 -21.78
N GLU A 124 17.39 -12.44 -22.89
CA GLU A 124 18.13 -12.27 -24.16
C GLU A 124 17.94 -10.87 -24.75
N GLN A 125 16.76 -10.24 -24.54
CA GLN A 125 16.53 -8.87 -25.03
C GLN A 125 17.26 -7.82 -24.17
N ASN A 126 17.43 -8.05 -22.86
CA ASN A 126 18.08 -7.09 -21.97
C ASN A 126 18.69 -7.79 -20.73
N ASP A 127 20.01 -7.89 -20.71
CA ASP A 127 20.78 -8.52 -19.62
C ASP A 127 20.63 -7.77 -18.27
N SER A 128 20.36 -6.47 -18.30
CA SER A 128 20.23 -5.63 -17.09
C SER A 128 18.80 -5.59 -16.53
N LEU A 129 17.84 -6.17 -17.23
CA LEU A 129 16.43 -6.19 -16.83
C LEU A 129 16.25 -6.92 -15.51
N LEU A 130 15.55 -6.33 -14.56
CA LEU A 130 15.15 -7.00 -13.34
C LEU A 130 13.86 -7.79 -13.62
N ILE A 131 13.93 -9.11 -13.64
CA ILE A 131 12.82 -10.00 -14.00
C ILE A 131 12.24 -10.64 -12.73
N ARG A 132 10.96 -10.44 -12.49
CA ARG A 132 10.17 -11.12 -11.47
C ARG A 132 9.30 -12.21 -12.12
N TYR A 133 9.30 -13.40 -11.56
CA TYR A 133 8.31 -14.43 -11.85
C TYR A 133 7.35 -14.60 -10.68
N THR A 134 6.06 -14.57 -10.97
CA THR A 134 4.99 -14.79 -10.00
C THR A 134 4.23 -16.07 -10.34
N PRO A 135 4.39 -17.17 -9.58
CA PRO A 135 3.48 -18.30 -9.65
C PRO A 135 2.13 -17.89 -9.05
N GLU A 136 1.24 -17.34 -9.88
CA GLU A 136 -0.09 -16.88 -9.44
C GLU A 136 -0.78 -17.96 -8.60
N ASP A 137 -1.46 -17.53 -7.52
CA ASP A 137 -2.08 -18.43 -6.54
C ASP A 137 -1.08 -19.37 -5.83
N THR A 138 0.10 -18.82 -5.52
CA THR A 138 1.22 -19.54 -4.90
C THR A 138 0.78 -20.33 -3.68
N VAL A 139 0.05 -19.68 -2.77
CA VAL A 139 -0.25 -20.22 -1.44
C VAL A 139 -1.28 -21.35 -1.44
N ARG A 140 -2.03 -21.54 -2.52
CA ARG A 140 -2.96 -22.66 -2.72
C ARG A 140 -2.47 -23.68 -3.74
N SER A 141 -1.35 -23.38 -4.41
CA SER A 141 -0.71 -24.29 -5.34
C SER A 141 0.00 -25.45 -4.61
N PRO A 142 0.11 -26.64 -5.21
CA PRO A 142 0.98 -27.67 -4.65
C PRO A 142 2.41 -27.15 -4.50
N LEU A 143 2.95 -27.20 -3.29
CA LEU A 143 4.29 -26.66 -2.98
C LEU A 143 5.37 -27.17 -3.94
N LYS A 144 5.29 -28.45 -4.33
CA LYS A 144 6.21 -29.03 -5.31
C LYS A 144 6.17 -28.26 -6.64
N ASN A 145 4.98 -27.96 -7.15
CA ASN A 145 4.82 -27.23 -8.43
C ASN A 145 5.45 -25.83 -8.32
N VAL A 146 5.22 -25.14 -7.18
CA VAL A 146 5.79 -23.81 -6.93
C VAL A 146 7.32 -23.85 -6.93
N ILE A 147 7.92 -24.85 -6.25
CA ILE A 147 9.38 -25.01 -6.18
C ILE A 147 9.96 -25.31 -7.56
N GLU A 148 9.34 -26.20 -8.34
CA GLU A 148 9.79 -26.52 -9.71
C GLU A 148 9.71 -25.27 -10.61
N ALA A 149 8.58 -24.58 -10.60
CA ALA A 149 8.40 -23.37 -11.41
C ALA A 149 9.36 -22.24 -11.01
N ALA A 150 9.52 -21.99 -9.71
CA ALA A 150 10.48 -20.99 -9.22
C ALA A 150 11.92 -21.36 -9.61
N SER A 151 12.31 -22.64 -9.50
CA SER A 151 13.65 -23.09 -9.91
C SER A 151 13.87 -22.91 -11.40
N ALA A 152 12.92 -23.32 -12.23
CA ALA A 152 12.98 -23.18 -13.68
C ALA A 152 13.06 -21.69 -14.09
N ALA A 153 12.26 -20.83 -13.47
CA ALA A 153 12.28 -19.40 -13.72
C ALA A 153 13.62 -18.74 -13.37
N VAL A 154 14.21 -19.10 -12.22
CA VAL A 154 15.51 -18.55 -11.78
C VAL A 154 16.63 -19.03 -12.71
N GLN A 155 16.64 -20.31 -13.11
CA GLN A 155 17.59 -20.86 -14.05
C GLN A 155 17.50 -20.23 -15.46
N ALA A 156 16.28 -19.82 -15.86
CA ALA A 156 16.03 -19.09 -17.10
C ALA A 156 16.41 -17.60 -17.02
N GLY A 157 16.74 -17.07 -15.82
CA GLY A 157 17.22 -15.70 -15.64
C GLY A 157 16.31 -14.78 -14.81
N ALA A 158 15.29 -15.30 -14.11
CA ALA A 158 14.51 -14.50 -13.16
C ALA A 158 15.36 -14.12 -11.92
N ASN A 159 15.27 -12.87 -11.50
CA ASN A 159 15.98 -12.32 -10.34
C ASN A 159 15.14 -12.41 -9.06
N ILE A 160 13.81 -12.40 -9.20
CA ILE A 160 12.84 -12.29 -8.11
C ILE A 160 11.78 -13.37 -8.30
N ILE A 161 11.42 -14.04 -7.21
CA ILE A 161 10.24 -14.92 -7.13
C ILE A 161 9.24 -14.27 -6.19
N SER A 162 8.02 -14.02 -6.69
CA SER A 162 6.94 -13.45 -5.91
C SER A 162 6.04 -14.54 -5.33
N ILE A 163 5.78 -14.48 -4.04
CA ILE A 163 4.79 -15.32 -3.36
C ILE A 163 3.45 -14.57 -3.36
N ALA A 164 2.50 -15.03 -4.20
CA ALA A 164 1.20 -14.40 -4.32
C ALA A 164 0.14 -15.09 -3.46
N ASP A 165 -0.38 -14.37 -2.46
CA ASP A 165 -1.64 -14.70 -1.79
C ASP A 165 -2.81 -14.09 -2.55
N THR A 166 -3.04 -14.63 -3.75
CA THR A 166 -4.00 -14.12 -4.74
C THR A 166 -5.43 -14.00 -4.21
N THR A 167 -5.80 -14.75 -3.18
CA THR A 167 -7.17 -14.78 -2.64
C THR A 167 -7.27 -14.38 -1.18
N GLY A 168 -6.25 -13.79 -0.61
CA GLY A 168 -6.22 -13.43 0.81
C GLY A 168 -6.42 -14.65 1.72
N TYR A 169 -5.84 -15.80 1.34
CA TYR A 169 -6.04 -17.08 2.01
C TYR A 169 -5.20 -17.24 3.27
N THR A 170 -4.02 -16.64 3.30
CA THR A 170 -3.05 -16.82 4.38
C THR A 170 -3.45 -16.13 5.69
N THR A 171 -2.89 -16.63 6.78
CA THR A 171 -3.05 -16.04 8.11
C THR A 171 -1.79 -16.26 8.94
N PRO A 172 -1.26 -15.23 9.63
CA PRO A 172 -0.04 -15.32 10.45
C PRO A 172 -0.12 -16.33 11.59
N PHE A 173 -1.34 -16.75 11.96
CA PHE A 173 -1.59 -17.59 13.14
C PHE A 173 -1.53 -19.10 12.85
N GLN A 174 -1.37 -19.49 11.59
CA GLN A 174 -1.33 -20.93 11.21
C GLN A 174 -0.01 -21.30 10.57
N GLN A 175 0.70 -22.23 11.21
CA GLN A 175 2.07 -22.60 10.84
C GLN A 175 2.27 -22.85 9.33
N LYS A 176 1.46 -23.72 8.71
CA LYS A 176 1.59 -24.08 7.28
C LYS A 176 0.74 -23.24 6.32
N ARG A 177 0.08 -22.22 6.84
CA ARG A 177 -0.80 -21.33 6.07
C ARG A 177 -0.43 -19.86 6.27
N SER A 178 0.76 -19.57 6.80
CA SER A 178 1.28 -18.20 6.95
C SER A 178 2.21 -17.85 5.80
N ILE A 179 2.30 -16.58 5.47
CA ILE A 179 3.30 -16.08 4.52
C ILE A 179 4.72 -16.38 5.04
N TYR A 180 4.93 -16.28 6.35
CA TYR A 180 6.19 -16.69 6.98
C TYR A 180 6.64 -18.07 6.53
N TYR A 181 5.73 -19.06 6.57
CA TYR A 181 6.04 -20.43 6.15
C TYR A 181 6.45 -20.49 4.68
N PHE A 182 5.68 -19.83 3.79
CA PHE A 182 5.97 -19.86 2.36
C PHE A 182 7.30 -19.19 2.01
N VAL A 183 7.64 -18.08 2.63
CA VAL A 183 8.94 -17.40 2.45
C VAL A 183 10.08 -18.30 2.89
N LYS A 184 9.98 -18.89 4.10
CA LYS A 184 11.03 -19.75 4.64
C LYS A 184 11.23 -21.00 3.81
N ILE A 185 10.15 -21.75 3.51
CA ILE A 185 10.27 -23.03 2.79
C ILE A 185 10.74 -22.82 1.35
N LEU A 186 10.27 -21.77 0.66
CA LEU A 186 10.71 -21.51 -0.70
C LEU A 186 12.20 -21.16 -0.73
N ARG A 187 12.66 -20.31 0.18
CA ARG A 187 14.08 -19.94 0.29
C ARG A 187 14.96 -21.16 0.58
N GLU A 188 14.54 -22.03 1.51
CA GLU A 188 15.26 -23.27 1.86
C GLU A 188 15.33 -24.24 0.67
N GLU A 189 14.23 -24.47 -0.03
CA GLU A 189 14.17 -25.41 -1.15
C GLU A 189 14.96 -24.92 -2.37
N LEU A 190 14.95 -23.61 -2.65
CA LEU A 190 15.78 -23.01 -3.69
C LEU A 190 17.27 -23.05 -3.33
N ALA A 191 17.61 -22.77 -2.07
CA ALA A 191 19.01 -22.85 -1.60
C ALA A 191 19.61 -24.26 -1.72
N LYS A 192 18.82 -25.33 -1.49
CA LYS A 192 19.24 -26.74 -1.75
C LYS A 192 19.62 -27.00 -3.22
N ARG A 193 19.14 -26.15 -4.11
CA ARG A 193 19.40 -26.20 -5.56
C ARG A 193 20.45 -25.15 -5.99
N GLU A 194 21.12 -24.51 -5.03
CA GLU A 194 22.09 -23.43 -5.25
C GLU A 194 21.50 -22.20 -5.97
N LEU A 195 20.19 -21.94 -5.76
CA LEU A 195 19.47 -20.80 -6.33
C LEU A 195 19.13 -19.79 -5.23
N TYR A 196 19.44 -18.50 -5.45
CA TYR A 196 19.33 -17.44 -4.44
C TYR A 196 18.62 -16.18 -5.00
N PRO A 197 17.37 -16.29 -5.51
CA PRO A 197 16.64 -15.14 -5.95
C PRO A 197 16.21 -14.26 -4.76
N GLN A 198 15.87 -13.00 -5.01
CA GLN A 198 15.10 -12.21 -4.07
C GLN A 198 13.68 -12.79 -3.95
N ILE A 199 13.10 -12.73 -2.76
CA ILE A 199 11.72 -13.14 -2.51
C ILE A 199 10.87 -11.90 -2.32
N GLU A 200 9.84 -11.78 -3.13
CA GLU A 200 8.78 -10.78 -3.02
C GLU A 200 7.51 -11.41 -2.45
N VAL A 201 6.66 -10.62 -1.80
CA VAL A 201 5.32 -11.03 -1.39
C VAL A 201 4.26 -10.06 -1.88
N HIS A 202 3.14 -10.61 -2.39
CA HIS A 202 1.95 -9.90 -2.80
C HIS A 202 0.74 -10.47 -2.05
N CYS A 203 0.11 -9.68 -1.18
CA CYS A 203 -0.92 -10.16 -0.26
C CYS A 203 -2.24 -9.42 -0.43
N HIS A 204 -3.28 -10.14 -0.90
CA HIS A 204 -4.64 -9.60 -0.95
C HIS A 204 -5.31 -9.52 0.42
N ASN A 205 -6.27 -8.59 0.53
CA ASN A 205 -6.88 -8.16 1.79
C ASN A 205 -8.28 -8.72 2.04
N ASP A 206 -8.67 -9.81 1.37
CA ASP A 206 -10.02 -10.38 1.45
C ASP A 206 -10.49 -10.76 2.85
N ARG A 207 -9.58 -10.88 3.80
CA ARG A 207 -9.86 -11.16 5.23
C ARG A 207 -9.40 -10.05 6.16
N GLY A 208 -8.98 -8.90 5.64
CA GLY A 208 -8.42 -7.82 6.45
C GLY A 208 -7.07 -8.16 7.07
N LEU A 209 -6.28 -9.06 6.46
CA LEU A 209 -5.01 -9.54 7.00
C LEU A 209 -3.80 -9.20 6.12
N ALA A 210 -3.96 -8.41 5.06
CA ALA A 210 -2.88 -8.12 4.13
C ALA A 210 -1.67 -7.49 4.85
N LEU A 211 -1.86 -6.45 5.66
CA LEU A 211 -0.79 -5.84 6.45
C LEU A 211 -0.14 -6.84 7.41
N ALA A 212 -0.93 -7.62 8.14
CA ALA A 212 -0.39 -8.60 9.06
C ALA A 212 0.44 -9.70 8.36
N ASN A 213 0.01 -10.12 7.16
CA ASN A 213 0.75 -11.06 6.32
C ASN A 213 2.03 -10.43 5.76
N ALA A 214 2.03 -9.15 5.38
CA ALA A 214 3.21 -8.41 4.95
C ALA A 214 4.27 -8.29 6.07
N LEU A 215 3.84 -7.98 7.29
CA LEU A 215 4.72 -7.95 8.46
C LEU A 215 5.23 -9.35 8.85
N ASP A 216 4.41 -10.39 8.64
CA ASP A 216 4.84 -11.79 8.82
C ASP A 216 5.89 -12.19 7.77
N ALA A 217 5.77 -11.69 6.53
CA ALA A 217 6.77 -11.83 5.48
C ALA A 217 8.09 -11.11 5.83
N TYR A 218 8.02 -9.86 6.32
CA TYR A 218 9.18 -9.12 6.79
C TYR A 218 9.94 -9.91 7.87
N ARG A 219 9.22 -10.42 8.88
CA ARG A 219 9.78 -11.28 9.92
C ARG A 219 10.43 -12.56 9.36
N ALA A 220 9.91 -13.10 8.26
CA ALA A 220 10.49 -14.25 7.56
C ALA A 220 11.74 -13.90 6.75
N GLY A 221 12.05 -12.62 6.57
CA GLY A 221 13.18 -12.14 5.78
C GLY A 221 12.90 -12.08 4.29
N THR A 222 11.69 -11.67 3.90
CA THR A 222 11.41 -11.30 2.50
C THR A 222 12.24 -10.10 2.08
N ASP A 223 12.52 -9.96 0.78
CA ASP A 223 13.34 -8.88 0.25
C ASP A 223 12.49 -7.71 -0.26
N ILE A 224 11.25 -7.98 -0.71
CA ILE A 224 10.36 -7.00 -1.34
C ILE A 224 8.93 -7.24 -0.86
N ILE A 225 8.19 -6.16 -0.58
CA ILE A 225 6.75 -6.21 -0.28
C ILE A 225 6.01 -5.36 -1.30
N ASP A 226 5.00 -5.94 -1.95
CA ASP A 226 4.10 -5.26 -2.89
C ASP A 226 2.96 -4.58 -2.14
N VAL A 227 2.71 -3.32 -2.48
CA VAL A 227 1.72 -2.44 -1.86
C VAL A 227 0.96 -1.63 -2.90
N SER A 228 -0.13 -0.98 -2.45
CA SER A 228 -0.78 0.09 -3.21
C SER A 228 -1.25 1.22 -2.31
N VAL A 229 -1.37 2.41 -2.87
CA VAL A 229 -1.96 3.55 -2.17
C VAL A 229 -3.43 3.25 -1.86
N MET A 230 -3.84 3.49 -0.62
CA MET A 230 -5.17 3.16 -0.08
C MET A 230 -5.51 1.66 -0.11
N GLY A 231 -4.52 0.80 -0.32
CA GLY A 231 -4.75 -0.64 -0.49
C GLY A 231 -5.60 -0.97 -1.72
N LEU A 232 -5.64 -0.10 -2.73
CA LEU A 232 -6.42 -0.31 -3.96
C LEU A 232 -5.99 -1.60 -4.67
N GLY A 233 -6.95 -2.31 -5.27
CA GLY A 233 -6.70 -3.54 -6.00
C GLY A 233 -7.96 -4.35 -6.21
N GLU A 234 -7.81 -5.52 -6.81
CA GLU A 234 -8.89 -6.45 -7.07
C GLU A 234 -9.62 -6.84 -5.77
N ARG A 235 -10.94 -6.89 -5.78
CA ARG A 235 -11.84 -7.24 -4.67
C ARG A 235 -11.69 -6.33 -3.45
N ALA A 236 -11.01 -6.80 -2.38
CA ALA A 236 -10.75 -6.05 -1.14
C ALA A 236 -9.38 -5.34 -1.16
N GLY A 237 -8.68 -5.37 -2.30
CA GLY A 237 -7.38 -4.77 -2.49
C GLY A 237 -6.22 -5.56 -1.91
N ILE A 238 -5.10 -4.88 -1.69
CA ILE A 238 -3.84 -5.44 -1.20
C ILE A 238 -3.32 -4.68 0.04
N VAL A 239 -2.03 -4.84 0.34
CA VAL A 239 -1.36 -4.12 1.45
C VAL A 239 -1.38 -2.61 1.19
N ASP A 240 -1.79 -1.84 2.18
CA ASP A 240 -1.77 -0.37 2.12
C ASP A 240 -0.35 0.19 2.32
N LEU A 241 0.08 1.09 1.44
CA LEU A 241 1.41 1.70 1.48
C LEU A 241 1.69 2.44 2.79
N ALA A 242 0.80 3.34 3.23
CA ALA A 242 1.03 4.15 4.43
C ALA A 242 1.05 3.29 5.69
N GLU A 243 0.10 2.33 5.79
CA GLU A 243 0.06 1.41 6.92
C GLU A 243 1.34 0.56 7.01
N LEU A 244 1.85 0.06 5.87
CA LEU A 244 3.10 -0.69 5.87
C LEU A 244 4.29 0.18 6.27
N LEU A 245 4.44 1.36 5.68
CA LEU A 245 5.60 2.22 5.93
C LEU A 245 5.70 2.68 7.38
N ILE A 246 4.58 3.09 8.01
CA ILE A 246 4.59 3.48 9.43
C ILE A 246 4.95 2.33 10.37
N ASN A 247 4.55 1.09 10.04
CA ASN A 247 4.92 -0.08 10.84
C ASN A 247 6.38 -0.49 10.61
N LEU A 248 6.87 -0.46 9.38
CA LEU A 248 8.26 -0.78 9.08
C LEU A 248 9.22 0.26 9.64
N SER A 249 8.86 1.54 9.70
CA SER A 249 9.69 2.59 10.29
C SER A 249 10.05 2.31 11.75
N ASP A 250 9.18 1.61 12.49
CA ASP A 250 9.43 1.21 13.87
C ASP A 250 10.18 -0.13 14.00
N LEU A 251 10.12 -0.98 12.96
CA LEU A 251 10.66 -2.35 13.01
C LEU A 251 12.03 -2.50 12.37
N VAL A 252 12.40 -1.58 11.47
CA VAL A 252 13.66 -1.64 10.75
C VAL A 252 14.76 -1.00 11.59
N GLU A 253 15.82 -1.76 11.89
CA GLU A 253 16.99 -1.29 12.65
C GLU A 253 17.94 -0.41 11.81
N GLU A 254 17.81 -0.45 10.48
CA GLU A 254 18.61 0.34 9.55
C GLU A 254 17.97 1.70 9.30
N GLU A 255 18.77 2.75 9.10
CA GLU A 255 18.25 4.05 8.67
C GLU A 255 17.67 3.94 7.24
N ILE A 256 16.38 3.66 7.15
CA ILE A 256 15.61 3.77 5.90
C ILE A 256 14.86 5.07 5.96
N PHE A 257 15.14 5.93 5.00
CA PHE A 257 14.50 7.23 4.91
C PHE A 257 13.38 7.20 3.86
N TRP A 258 12.16 6.87 4.33
CA TRP A 258 10.97 7.18 3.55
C TRP A 258 10.49 8.59 3.92
N GLU A 259 10.26 9.41 2.90
CA GLU A 259 9.72 10.76 3.07
C GLU A 259 8.22 10.72 3.34
N LEU A 260 7.83 10.26 4.53
CA LEU A 260 6.44 9.99 4.92
C LEU A 260 5.55 11.25 4.87
N GLY A 261 6.13 12.43 4.90
CA GLY A 261 5.41 13.71 4.79
C GLY A 261 4.64 13.88 3.48
N TYR A 262 5.02 13.17 2.41
CA TYR A 262 4.31 13.19 1.11
C TYR A 262 3.10 12.25 1.06
N LEU A 263 2.93 11.36 2.03
CA LEU A 263 1.84 10.36 2.01
C LEU A 263 0.46 11.02 1.94
N LYS A 264 0.23 12.08 2.74
CA LYS A 264 -1.07 12.74 2.76
C LYS A 264 -1.47 13.31 1.40
N ASP A 265 -0.53 13.94 0.70
CA ASP A 265 -0.77 14.55 -0.61
C ASP A 265 -0.94 13.48 -1.68
N LEU A 266 -0.14 12.41 -1.66
CA LEU A 266 -0.31 11.24 -2.54
C LEU A 266 -1.69 10.60 -2.36
N TYR A 267 -2.14 10.39 -1.13
CA TYR A 267 -3.44 9.78 -0.85
C TYR A 267 -4.60 10.68 -1.30
N ASN A 268 -4.48 11.99 -1.12
CA ASN A 268 -5.46 12.95 -1.63
C ASN A 268 -5.52 12.90 -3.16
N LEU A 269 -4.37 12.89 -3.84
CA LEU A 269 -4.28 12.79 -5.29
C LEU A 269 -4.94 11.49 -5.81
N VAL A 270 -4.58 10.34 -5.23
CA VAL A 270 -5.15 9.05 -5.62
C VAL A 270 -6.64 8.99 -5.34
N SER A 271 -7.10 9.48 -4.17
CA SER A 271 -8.52 9.54 -3.83
C SER A 271 -9.33 10.41 -4.80
N GLU A 272 -8.78 11.56 -5.23
CA GLU A 272 -9.41 12.47 -6.19
C GLU A 272 -9.63 11.77 -7.55
N TYR A 273 -8.59 11.14 -8.08
CA TYR A 273 -8.65 10.58 -9.44
C TYR A 273 -9.20 9.14 -9.50
N SER A 274 -9.12 8.38 -8.42
CA SER A 274 -9.77 7.06 -8.33
C SER A 274 -11.26 7.16 -7.99
N HIS A 275 -11.73 8.31 -7.49
CA HIS A 275 -13.05 8.50 -6.92
C HIS A 275 -13.36 7.59 -5.71
N VAL A 276 -12.35 6.96 -5.13
CA VAL A 276 -12.46 6.19 -3.89
C VAL A 276 -12.11 7.10 -2.72
N PRO A 277 -13.04 7.37 -1.79
CA PRO A 277 -12.76 8.27 -0.68
C PRO A 277 -11.83 7.64 0.36
N ILE A 278 -10.89 8.44 0.89
CA ILE A 278 -10.11 8.01 2.05
C ILE A 278 -11.05 7.83 3.23
N SER A 279 -11.03 6.64 3.87
CA SER A 279 -11.80 6.41 5.09
C SER A 279 -11.40 7.44 6.16
N PRO A 280 -12.36 8.08 6.85
CA PRO A 280 -12.01 8.96 7.98
C PRO A 280 -11.22 8.26 9.09
N HIS A 281 -11.34 6.93 9.20
CA HIS A 281 -10.62 6.11 10.17
C HIS A 281 -9.38 5.41 9.58
N HIS A 282 -8.97 5.79 8.36
CA HIS A 282 -7.75 5.22 7.78
C HIS A 282 -6.56 5.54 8.67
N PRO A 283 -5.77 4.53 9.12
CA PRO A 283 -4.53 4.78 9.85
C PRO A 283 -3.60 5.72 9.07
N ALA A 284 -2.84 6.53 9.76
CA ALA A 284 -1.91 7.52 9.23
C ALA A 284 -2.53 8.71 8.48
N VAL A 285 -3.39 8.52 7.49
CA VAL A 285 -3.84 9.61 6.59
C VAL A 285 -5.31 9.99 6.72
N GLY A 286 -6.12 9.21 7.46
CA GLY A 286 -7.53 9.49 7.68
C GLY A 286 -7.76 10.75 8.51
N LYS A 287 -8.90 11.43 8.27
CA LYS A 287 -9.26 12.67 8.98
C LYS A 287 -9.26 12.50 10.51
N ASN A 288 -9.62 11.31 11.01
CA ASN A 288 -9.74 11.04 12.45
C ASN A 288 -8.47 10.43 13.06
N ALA A 289 -7.45 10.09 12.26
CA ALA A 289 -6.25 9.40 12.75
C ALA A 289 -5.56 10.11 13.92
N PHE A 290 -5.51 11.45 13.86
CA PHE A 290 -4.89 12.31 14.88
C PHE A 290 -5.88 13.33 15.44
N THR A 291 -7.19 12.98 15.48
CA THR A 291 -8.23 13.84 16.01
C THR A 291 -8.75 13.31 17.34
N HIS A 292 -8.65 14.12 18.38
CA HIS A 292 -9.11 13.77 19.74
C HIS A 292 -10.47 14.39 20.04
N TYR A 293 -11.37 13.60 20.62
CA TYR A 293 -12.77 13.99 20.83
C TYR A 293 -13.22 13.90 22.29
N ALA A 294 -12.87 12.81 22.99
CA ALA A 294 -13.30 12.60 24.36
C ALA A 294 -12.56 13.56 25.31
N GLY A 295 -13.30 14.21 26.22
CA GLY A 295 -12.76 15.23 27.12
C GLY A 295 -11.54 14.77 27.95
N VAL A 296 -11.50 13.49 28.37
CA VAL A 296 -10.36 12.92 29.10
C VAL A 296 -9.13 12.87 28.21
N HIS A 297 -9.28 12.44 26.95
CA HIS A 297 -8.17 12.40 25.97
C HIS A 297 -7.66 13.80 25.65
N VAL A 298 -8.57 14.73 25.34
CA VAL A 298 -8.23 16.13 25.03
C VAL A 298 -7.50 16.80 26.20
N THR A 299 -7.95 16.56 27.45
CA THR A 299 -7.30 17.12 28.64
C THR A 299 -5.87 16.57 28.85
N ALA A 300 -5.64 15.29 28.53
CA ALA A 300 -4.33 14.69 28.64
C ALA A 300 -3.40 15.17 27.50
N MET A 301 -3.91 15.21 26.27
CA MET A 301 -3.22 15.72 25.10
C MET A 301 -2.76 17.17 25.26
N ALA A 302 -3.55 18.01 25.94
CA ALA A 302 -3.16 19.39 26.27
C ALA A 302 -1.94 19.49 27.18
N LYS A 303 -1.56 18.41 27.86
CA LYS A 303 -0.39 18.33 28.74
C LYS A 303 0.80 17.70 28.01
N ASP A 304 0.58 16.62 27.30
CA ASP A 304 1.59 15.89 26.53
C ASP A 304 0.87 15.00 25.51
N GLU A 305 1.12 15.22 24.23
CA GLU A 305 0.50 14.47 23.14
C GLU A 305 0.81 12.97 23.20
N ARG A 306 1.96 12.58 23.68
CA ARG A 306 2.41 11.18 23.82
C ARG A 306 1.52 10.34 24.77
N LEU A 307 0.67 10.98 25.58
CA LEU A 307 -0.24 10.26 26.47
C LEU A 307 -1.33 9.47 25.72
N TYR A 308 -1.65 9.86 24.47
CA TYR A 308 -2.68 9.21 23.65
C TYR A 308 -2.27 9.07 22.18
N GLN A 309 -1.00 9.29 21.85
CA GLN A 309 -0.47 9.09 20.51
C GLN A 309 0.83 8.30 20.59
N SER A 310 0.89 7.14 19.93
CA SER A 310 2.11 6.34 19.77
C SER A 310 2.91 6.76 18.53
N LEU A 311 2.24 7.33 17.53
CA LEU A 311 2.83 7.81 16.29
C LEU A 311 2.87 9.35 16.30
N ASN A 312 4.03 9.93 15.99
CA ASN A 312 4.14 11.38 15.82
C ASN A 312 3.53 11.83 14.48
N PRO A 313 2.43 12.62 14.47
CA PRO A 313 1.81 13.06 13.23
C PRO A 313 2.68 13.98 12.37
N GLU A 314 3.66 14.67 12.97
CA GLU A 314 4.56 15.59 12.25
C GLU A 314 5.39 14.86 11.19
N ILE A 315 5.75 13.60 11.41
CA ILE A 315 6.48 12.79 10.41
C ILE A 315 5.65 12.56 9.13
N LEU A 316 4.33 12.67 9.25
CA LEU A 316 3.37 12.55 8.15
C LEU A 316 2.93 13.92 7.59
N GLY A 317 3.55 15.02 8.05
CA GLY A 317 3.12 16.36 7.70
C GLY A 317 1.73 16.74 8.23
N ILE A 318 1.23 16.03 9.25
CA ILE A 318 -0.12 16.21 9.83
C ILE A 318 0.02 16.85 11.21
N LYS A 319 -0.98 17.62 11.63
CA LYS A 319 -1.09 18.15 12.98
C LYS A 319 -2.19 17.46 13.75
N SER A 320 -1.96 17.24 15.04
CA SER A 320 -3.02 16.80 15.95
C SER A 320 -4.15 17.81 15.97
N SER A 321 -5.38 17.34 16.07
CA SER A 321 -6.56 18.17 16.12
C SER A 321 -7.54 17.71 17.18
N ILE A 322 -8.51 18.58 17.50
CA ILE A 322 -9.61 18.25 18.40
C ILE A 322 -10.93 18.36 17.64
N ALA A 323 -11.89 17.55 18.03
CA ALA A 323 -13.25 17.67 17.57
C ALA A 323 -14.18 18.12 18.72
N LEU A 324 -15.18 18.93 18.41
CA LEU A 324 -16.17 19.39 19.37
C LEU A 324 -17.49 18.64 19.21
N GLY A 325 -18.12 18.29 20.34
CA GLY A 325 -19.42 17.63 20.33
C GLY A 325 -19.83 17.07 21.69
N MET A 326 -20.60 15.98 21.68
CA MET A 326 -21.24 15.44 22.88
C MET A 326 -20.23 15.01 23.96
N GLN A 327 -19.06 14.51 23.58
CA GLN A 327 -18.03 14.03 24.51
C GLN A 327 -17.03 15.12 24.94
N SER A 328 -17.20 16.35 24.46
CA SER A 328 -16.31 17.48 24.82
C SER A 328 -16.43 17.84 26.29
N GLY A 329 -15.29 18.23 26.88
CA GLY A 329 -15.18 18.86 28.19
C GLY A 329 -14.83 20.35 28.08
N LEU A 330 -14.66 21.03 29.23
CA LEU A 330 -14.29 22.46 29.26
C LEU A 330 -12.95 22.69 28.56
N THR A 331 -11.95 21.85 28.78
CA THR A 331 -10.63 21.95 28.15
C THR A 331 -10.72 21.92 26.62
N ALA A 332 -11.63 21.14 26.05
CA ALA A 332 -11.81 21.09 24.59
C ALA A 332 -12.31 22.44 24.05
N VAL A 333 -13.18 23.14 24.78
CA VAL A 333 -13.64 24.49 24.42
C VAL A 333 -12.50 25.50 24.55
N GLU A 334 -11.74 25.44 25.64
CA GLU A 334 -10.58 26.32 25.87
C GLU A 334 -9.52 26.18 24.75
N LEU A 335 -9.22 24.95 24.35
CA LEU A 335 -8.28 24.69 23.25
C LEU A 335 -8.84 25.15 21.90
N ALA A 336 -10.12 24.92 21.63
CA ALA A 336 -10.75 25.40 20.42
C ALA A 336 -10.77 26.94 20.33
N LEU A 337 -11.02 27.62 21.44
CA LEU A 337 -10.91 29.09 21.52
C LEU A 337 -9.49 29.56 21.22
N LYS A 338 -8.48 28.88 21.74
CA LYS A 338 -7.06 29.17 21.44
C LYS A 338 -6.74 28.93 19.95
N GLN A 339 -7.25 27.83 19.39
CA GLN A 339 -7.02 27.50 17.97
C GLN A 339 -7.53 28.58 17.01
N ILE A 340 -8.65 29.23 17.33
CA ILE A 340 -9.24 30.31 16.52
C ILE A 340 -8.73 31.70 16.92
N GLY A 341 -7.74 31.81 17.81
CA GLY A 341 -7.13 33.08 18.25
C GLY A 341 -8.02 33.92 19.18
N ARG A 342 -8.90 33.27 19.95
CA ARG A 342 -9.80 33.92 20.94
C ARG A 342 -9.52 33.38 22.36
N GLU A 343 -8.26 33.15 22.71
CA GLU A 343 -7.85 32.60 24.01
C GLU A 343 -8.26 33.44 25.21
N GLU A 344 -8.44 34.74 25.07
CA GLU A 344 -8.93 35.65 26.10
C GLU A 344 -10.31 35.24 26.63
N LEU A 345 -11.15 34.64 25.80
CA LEU A 345 -12.47 34.14 26.19
C LEU A 345 -12.41 32.91 27.10
N ALA A 346 -11.32 32.15 27.05
CA ALA A 346 -11.11 30.97 27.87
C ALA A 346 -10.96 31.29 29.38
N GLU A 347 -10.59 32.54 29.75
CA GLU A 347 -10.51 32.98 31.13
C GLU A 347 -11.89 33.09 31.78
N ASN A 348 -12.93 33.36 30.97
CA ASN A 348 -14.31 33.44 31.45
C ASN A 348 -14.95 32.05 31.56
N LYS A 349 -14.79 31.39 32.71
CA LYS A 349 -15.32 30.04 32.95
C LYS A 349 -16.82 29.90 32.80
N TYR A 350 -17.59 30.95 33.06
CA TYR A 350 -19.03 30.95 32.83
C TYR A 350 -19.36 30.89 31.34
N LEU A 351 -18.66 31.69 30.51
CA LEU A 351 -18.81 31.69 29.06
C LEU A 351 -18.42 30.33 28.46
N VAL A 352 -17.26 29.78 28.88
CA VAL A 352 -16.80 28.45 28.46
C VAL A 352 -17.83 27.36 28.75
N ALA A 353 -18.44 27.38 29.94
CA ALA A 353 -19.49 26.44 30.31
C ALA A 353 -20.76 26.62 29.46
N LYS A 354 -21.12 27.86 29.13
CA LYS A 354 -22.28 28.19 28.28
C LYS A 354 -22.05 27.70 26.83
N ILE A 355 -20.85 27.95 26.28
CA ILE A 355 -20.44 27.46 24.97
C ILE A 355 -20.49 25.91 24.95
N LEU A 356 -19.92 25.24 25.96
CA LEU A 356 -19.94 23.78 26.06
C LEU A 356 -21.38 23.22 26.05
N LYS A 357 -22.27 23.85 26.79
CA LYS A 357 -23.69 23.46 26.81
C LYS A 357 -24.30 23.56 25.42
N ARG A 358 -24.05 24.66 24.72
CA ARG A 358 -24.56 24.87 23.36
C ARG A 358 -23.96 23.87 22.36
N ILE A 359 -22.65 23.59 22.45
CA ILE A 359 -21.99 22.54 21.67
C ILE A 359 -22.71 21.19 21.84
N LYS A 360 -22.99 20.79 23.10
CA LYS A 360 -23.66 19.51 23.38
C LYS A 360 -25.11 19.46 22.85
N GLU A 361 -25.81 20.58 22.86
CA GLU A 361 -27.16 20.68 22.28
C GLU A 361 -27.12 20.48 20.76
N ILE A 362 -26.20 21.14 20.07
CA ILE A 362 -26.05 21.04 18.62
C ILE A 362 -25.54 19.65 18.22
N ALA A 363 -24.62 19.06 18.98
CA ALA A 363 -24.05 17.76 18.71
C ALA A 363 -25.08 16.61 18.70
N LYS A 364 -26.26 16.81 19.29
CA LYS A 364 -27.38 15.83 19.23
C LYS A 364 -27.87 15.58 17.80
N ARG A 365 -27.58 16.44 16.85
CA ARG A 365 -27.89 16.21 15.42
C ARG A 365 -27.06 15.10 14.79
N GLY A 366 -25.96 14.63 15.46
CA GLY A 366 -25.10 13.53 14.99
C GLY A 366 -24.07 13.92 13.94
N THR A 367 -23.84 15.24 13.69
CA THR A 367 -22.82 15.72 12.79
C THR A 367 -21.71 16.47 13.54
N PRO A 368 -20.44 16.40 13.09
CA PRO A 368 -19.36 17.17 13.69
C PRO A 368 -19.63 18.68 13.63
N ILE A 369 -19.10 19.41 14.61
CA ILE A 369 -19.10 20.87 14.62
C ILE A 369 -17.86 21.37 13.86
N ASP A 370 -18.06 22.21 12.87
CA ASP A 370 -16.97 22.89 12.16
C ASP A 370 -16.38 23.99 13.07
N ILE A 371 -15.08 23.84 13.39
CA ILE A 371 -14.40 24.78 14.30
C ILE A 371 -14.19 26.14 13.64
N ASP A 372 -13.95 26.19 12.36
CA ASP A 372 -13.61 27.42 11.64
C ASP A 372 -14.85 28.28 11.30
N LYS A 373 -16.05 27.69 11.32
CA LYS A 373 -17.30 28.39 10.97
C LYS A 373 -18.33 28.31 12.08
N GLU A 374 -18.88 27.11 12.31
CA GLU A 374 -20.00 26.88 13.21
C GLU A 374 -19.66 27.15 14.68
N PHE A 375 -18.42 26.83 15.11
CA PHE A 375 -17.98 27.14 16.46
C PHE A 375 -17.91 28.67 16.72
N ILE A 376 -17.49 29.44 15.72
CA ILE A 376 -17.49 30.91 15.81
C ILE A 376 -18.93 31.43 15.98
N GLU A 377 -19.87 30.92 15.18
CA GLU A 377 -21.28 31.28 15.33
C GLU A 377 -21.85 30.93 16.72
N ILE A 378 -21.41 29.79 17.26
CA ILE A 378 -21.81 29.39 18.62
C ILE A 378 -21.29 30.37 19.68
N ILE A 379 -20.06 30.84 19.55
CA ILE A 379 -19.46 31.83 20.47
C ILE A 379 -20.21 33.16 20.38
N ASP A 380 -20.43 33.64 19.17
CA ASP A 380 -21.03 34.97 18.93
C ASP A 380 -22.50 35.02 19.41
N ASN A 381 -23.16 33.85 19.59
CA ASN A 381 -24.50 33.72 20.13
C ASN A 381 -24.53 33.33 21.64
N CYS A 382 -23.42 33.32 22.30
CA CYS A 382 -23.28 33.07 23.74
C CYS A 382 -23.02 34.32 24.52
#